data_7c3d1705a2abfed49e371041acb434a7
#
_entry.id   7c3d1705a2abfed49e371041acb434a7
#
_cell.length_a   1.000
_cell.length_b   1.000
_cell.length_c   1.000
_cell.angle_alpha   90.00
_cell.angle_beta   90.00
_cell.angle_gamma   90.00
#
_symmetry.space_group_name_H-M   'P 1'
#
loop_
_entity.id
_entity.type
_entity.pdbx_description
1 polymer ?
#
loop_
_entity_poly.entity_id
_entity_poly.type
_entity_poly.pdbx_seq_one_letter_code
_entity_poly.pdbx_strand_id
1 'polypeptide(L)'
;MAGLSEIQATTWEYREKKPADAVADNIPLLFAMRKKGRVLTINGGRVIWEDIKYAQNNYVQRIDPTEEITLGYNQTITGFEYSPKIIVVPVVVNALEKAQNQGDAAFLDLLEQRNQVAEDSLMNNMETDLQGDGVGFGGKAFAGVQSYIVTNTTAGSYGGLARSAYSSIRNVAVNAPTTFTGSTDSSNIESRLRYSKNLVLRNGGPELCLAGATYYNAACDAMSAKQRFTQNQEMFEAGFDNVVIEGMTMVLAGGKSFSGGARIAADRCYGIRLENFALKMYKGFNFQPVPERVSVNQLVDISITVGIGQFTCNGAGLSFVMHDS
;
A
#
# COMPACT_ATOMS: atom_id res chain seq x y z
N MET A 1 21.85 -47.76 20.34
CA MET A 1 20.88 -46.95 19.62
C MET A 1 21.52 -46.58 18.29
N ALA A 2 21.02 -47.07 17.18
CA ALA A 2 21.43 -46.59 15.87
C ALA A 2 21.17 -45.09 15.81
N GLY A 3 22.14 -44.33 15.44
CA GLY A 3 22.02 -42.89 15.38
C GLY A 3 21.00 -42.48 14.32
N LEU A 4 20.28 -41.38 14.53
CA LEU A 4 19.35 -40.78 13.57
C LEU A 4 19.94 -40.71 12.16
N SER A 5 21.28 -40.57 12.04
CA SER A 5 22.03 -40.54 10.79
C SER A 5 21.99 -41.85 9.97
N GLU A 6 21.93 -43.03 10.60
CA GLU A 6 21.82 -44.29 9.89
C GLU A 6 20.41 -44.51 9.35
N ILE A 7 19.38 -44.09 10.08
CA ILE A 7 17.99 -44.15 9.64
C ILE A 7 17.77 -43.18 8.48
N GLN A 8 18.33 -41.97 8.54
CA GLN A 8 18.25 -41.00 7.45
C GLN A 8 18.98 -41.44 6.19
N ALA A 9 20.08 -42.20 6.33
CA ALA A 9 20.84 -42.70 5.21
C ALA A 9 20.18 -43.90 4.52
N THR A 10 19.35 -44.66 5.26
CA THR A 10 18.74 -45.92 4.76
C THR A 10 17.26 -45.81 4.47
N THR A 11 16.57 -44.78 4.95
CA THR A 11 15.13 -44.61 4.78
C THR A 11 14.85 -43.39 3.90
N TRP A 12 14.14 -43.64 2.80
CA TRP A 12 13.64 -42.54 1.95
C TRP A 12 12.55 -41.78 2.72
N GLU A 13 12.82 -40.54 3.12
CA GLU A 13 11.84 -39.71 3.79
C GLU A 13 10.73 -39.27 2.82
N TYR A 14 9.47 -39.42 3.25
CA TYR A 14 8.34 -38.83 2.53
C TYR A 14 8.40 -37.30 2.67
N ARG A 15 8.50 -36.61 1.54
CA ARG A 15 8.43 -35.15 1.47
C ARG A 15 7.28 -34.76 0.56
N GLU A 16 6.55 -33.74 0.98
CA GLU A 16 5.56 -33.11 0.10
C GLU A 16 6.24 -32.39 -1.05
N LYS A 17 5.67 -32.47 -2.25
CA LYS A 17 6.21 -31.82 -3.46
C LYS A 17 6.10 -30.32 -3.43
N LYS A 18 5.21 -29.75 -2.60
CA LYS A 18 5.07 -28.31 -2.41
C LYS A 18 5.34 -27.97 -0.95
N PRO A 19 6.30 -27.10 -0.64
CA PRO A 19 6.48 -26.58 0.71
C PRO A 19 5.25 -25.78 1.12
N ALA A 20 4.93 -25.78 2.42
CA ALA A 20 3.90 -24.89 2.94
C ALA A 20 4.32 -23.44 2.76
N ASP A 21 3.42 -22.63 2.23
CA ASP A 21 3.66 -21.21 2.07
C ASP A 21 3.48 -20.50 3.43
N ALA A 22 4.56 -19.91 3.92
CA ALA A 22 4.58 -19.11 5.14
C ALA A 22 4.99 -17.64 4.88
N VAL A 23 5.26 -17.32 3.63
CA VAL A 23 5.81 -16.01 3.21
C VAL A 23 4.74 -15.08 2.66
N ALA A 24 3.72 -15.65 2.01
CA ALA A 24 2.64 -14.83 1.43
C ALA A 24 1.84 -14.08 2.50
N ASP A 25 1.77 -12.79 2.33
CA ASP A 25 1.03 -11.88 3.21
C ASP A 25 -0.22 -11.33 2.53
N ASN A 26 -1.10 -10.77 3.32
CA ASN A 26 -2.29 -10.07 2.85
C ASN A 26 -1.91 -8.71 2.21
N ILE A 27 -2.26 -8.49 0.94
CA ILE A 27 -1.90 -7.31 0.13
C ILE A 27 -3.13 -6.51 -0.37
N PRO A 28 -4.01 -6.01 0.52
CA PRO A 28 -5.30 -5.43 0.14
C PRO A 28 -5.18 -4.14 -0.67
N LEU A 29 -4.19 -3.28 -0.37
CA LEU A 29 -4.04 -2.00 -1.06
C LEU A 29 -3.59 -2.19 -2.50
N LEU A 30 -2.57 -3.01 -2.74
CA LEU A 30 -2.08 -3.29 -4.10
C LEU A 30 -3.16 -3.96 -4.95
N PHE A 31 -3.93 -4.89 -4.36
CA PHE A 31 -5.07 -5.52 -5.04
C PHE A 31 -6.12 -4.48 -5.46
N ALA A 32 -6.55 -3.60 -4.54
CA ALA A 32 -7.52 -2.54 -4.83
C ALA A 32 -7.04 -1.58 -5.92
N MET A 33 -5.74 -1.21 -5.90
CA MET A 33 -5.14 -0.36 -6.91
C MET A 33 -5.08 -1.01 -8.30
N ARG A 34 -4.70 -2.30 -8.37
CA ARG A 34 -4.69 -3.06 -9.63
C ARG A 34 -6.08 -3.14 -10.23
N LYS A 35 -7.08 -3.43 -9.42
CA LYS A 35 -8.47 -3.49 -9.84
C LYS A 35 -9.01 -2.16 -10.37
N LYS A 36 -8.64 -1.05 -9.75
CA LYS A 36 -9.00 0.30 -10.20
C LYS A 36 -8.14 0.80 -11.37
N GLY A 37 -7.20 -0.01 -11.88
CA GLY A 37 -6.28 0.42 -12.94
C GLY A 37 -5.36 1.57 -12.53
N ARG A 38 -5.01 1.66 -11.24
CA ARG A 38 -4.14 2.70 -10.69
C ARG A 38 -2.66 2.30 -10.63
N VAL A 39 -2.31 1.15 -11.19
CA VAL A 39 -0.93 0.76 -11.50
C VAL A 39 -0.64 1.18 -12.93
N LEU A 40 0.13 2.25 -13.10
CA LEU A 40 0.38 2.91 -14.39
C LEU A 40 1.81 2.70 -14.85
N THR A 41 2.00 2.58 -16.15
CA THR A 41 3.34 2.50 -16.74
C THR A 41 3.71 3.83 -17.38
N ILE A 42 4.92 4.34 -17.08
CA ILE A 42 5.46 5.58 -17.63
C ILE A 42 6.66 5.32 -18.54
N ASN A 43 6.81 6.14 -19.58
CA ASN A 43 7.82 5.95 -20.62
C ASN A 43 9.14 6.71 -20.36
N GLY A 44 9.53 6.89 -19.10
CA GLY A 44 10.76 7.60 -18.74
C GLY A 44 10.50 8.94 -18.05
N GLY A 45 11.57 9.70 -17.84
CA GLY A 45 11.58 10.96 -17.10
C GLY A 45 12.46 10.88 -15.86
N ARG A 46 13.16 11.97 -15.52
CA ARG A 46 14.00 12.05 -14.32
C ARG A 46 13.14 12.07 -13.05
N VAL A 47 11.96 12.64 -13.17
CA VAL A 47 11.01 12.88 -12.08
C VAL A 47 9.62 12.53 -12.55
N ILE A 48 8.78 12.05 -11.65
CA ILE A 48 7.37 11.79 -11.91
C ILE A 48 6.59 13.04 -11.47
N TRP A 49 5.90 13.65 -12.41
CA TRP A 49 5.13 14.87 -12.20
C TRP A 49 3.63 14.58 -12.10
N GLU A 50 2.94 15.25 -11.17
CA GLU A 50 1.48 15.18 -10.98
C GLU A 50 0.91 16.58 -10.83
N ASP A 51 0.05 17.00 -11.74
CA ASP A 51 -0.57 18.32 -11.67
C ASP A 51 -1.75 18.38 -10.70
N ILE A 52 -1.87 19.49 -9.98
CA ILE A 52 -3.00 19.76 -9.10
C ILE A 52 -3.53 21.18 -9.28
N LYS A 53 -4.86 21.30 -9.28
CA LYS A 53 -5.56 22.59 -9.15
C LYS A 53 -5.74 22.87 -7.66
N TYR A 54 -4.99 23.82 -7.12
CA TYR A 54 -4.95 24.09 -5.67
C TYR A 54 -5.78 25.28 -5.24
N ALA A 55 -6.11 26.19 -6.14
CA ALA A 55 -6.85 27.41 -5.85
C ALA A 55 -7.99 27.63 -6.84
N GLN A 56 -8.97 28.41 -6.44
CA GLN A 56 -10.01 28.91 -7.30
C GLN A 56 -9.58 30.24 -7.93
N ASN A 57 -10.24 30.64 -9.00
CA ASN A 57 -10.05 31.98 -9.54
C ASN A 57 -10.69 33.03 -8.60
N ASN A 58 -9.87 33.92 -8.07
CA ASN A 58 -10.31 34.96 -7.13
C ASN A 58 -11.00 36.15 -7.82
N TYR A 59 -10.98 36.19 -9.16
CA TYR A 59 -11.59 37.28 -9.96
C TYR A 59 -13.00 36.92 -10.44
N VAL A 60 -13.67 35.98 -9.80
CA VAL A 60 -15.08 35.71 -10.04
C VAL A 60 -15.90 36.85 -9.47
N GLN A 61 -16.57 37.61 -10.36
CA GLN A 61 -17.33 38.82 -10.02
C GLN A 61 -18.80 38.63 -10.37
N ARG A 62 -19.63 39.36 -9.68
CA ARG A 62 -21.02 39.60 -10.03
C ARG A 62 -21.14 41.11 -10.26
N ILE A 63 -21.53 41.49 -11.46
CA ILE A 63 -21.53 42.89 -11.92
C ILE A 63 -22.90 43.28 -12.43
N ASP A 64 -23.21 44.56 -12.31
CA ASP A 64 -24.34 45.19 -13.01
C ASP A 64 -23.97 45.54 -14.46
N PRO A 65 -24.96 45.74 -15.36
CA PRO A 65 -24.71 45.93 -16.80
C PRO A 65 -23.76 47.07 -17.18
N THR A 66 -23.52 48.01 -16.28
CA THR A 66 -22.68 49.19 -16.51
C THR A 66 -21.40 49.19 -15.70
N GLU A 67 -21.14 48.17 -14.88
CA GLU A 67 -19.92 48.06 -14.07
C GLU A 67 -18.72 47.58 -14.89
N GLU A 68 -17.56 48.06 -14.55
CA GLU A 68 -16.29 47.64 -15.16
C GLU A 68 -15.84 46.29 -14.59
N ILE A 69 -15.39 45.39 -15.46
CA ILE A 69 -14.83 44.12 -15.09
C ILE A 69 -13.41 44.27 -14.58
N THR A 70 -13.15 43.92 -13.34
CA THR A 70 -11.79 43.90 -12.78
C THR A 70 -11.04 42.72 -13.37
N LEU A 71 -10.01 42.98 -14.15
CA LEU A 71 -9.14 41.96 -14.74
C LEU A 71 -7.92 41.71 -13.85
N GLY A 72 -7.64 40.45 -13.60
CA GLY A 72 -6.46 40.04 -12.83
C GLY A 72 -6.07 38.61 -13.10
N TYR A 73 -4.87 38.25 -12.73
CA TYR A 73 -4.30 36.93 -12.89
C TYR A 73 -3.95 36.32 -11.53
N ASN A 74 -4.34 35.10 -11.31
CA ASN A 74 -3.84 34.31 -10.19
C ASN A 74 -3.44 32.90 -10.63
N GLN A 75 -2.38 32.37 -10.07
CA GLN A 75 -1.94 31.02 -10.32
C GLN A 75 -2.88 30.03 -9.60
N THR A 76 -3.44 29.08 -10.36
CA THR A 76 -4.41 28.10 -9.84
C THR A 76 -3.94 26.66 -9.94
N ILE A 77 -2.86 26.41 -10.69
CA ILE A 77 -2.31 25.11 -10.96
C ILE A 77 -0.87 25.04 -10.46
N THR A 78 -0.52 23.96 -9.81
CA THR A 78 0.84 23.61 -9.43
C THR A 78 1.04 22.10 -9.61
N GLY A 79 2.22 21.58 -9.35
CA GLY A 79 2.49 20.14 -9.52
C GLY A 79 3.30 19.57 -8.39
N PHE A 80 3.10 18.29 -8.17
CA PHE A 80 3.91 17.47 -7.27
C PHE A 80 5.07 16.85 -8.05
N GLU A 81 6.22 16.80 -7.43
CA GLU A 81 7.44 16.22 -7.97
C GLU A 81 7.85 15.01 -7.13
N TYR A 82 7.93 13.82 -7.77
CA TYR A 82 8.27 12.58 -7.09
C TYR A 82 9.53 11.98 -7.71
N SER A 83 10.53 11.71 -6.87
CA SER A 83 11.73 10.99 -7.29
C SER A 83 11.46 9.49 -7.37
N PRO A 84 11.80 8.81 -8.47
CA PRO A 84 11.64 7.38 -8.59
C PRO A 84 12.54 6.64 -7.61
N LYS A 85 12.08 5.49 -7.14
CA LYS A 85 12.80 4.57 -6.26
C LYS A 85 13.01 3.24 -6.97
N ILE A 86 13.98 2.47 -6.52
CA ILE A 86 14.35 1.19 -7.10
C ILE A 86 14.18 0.12 -6.04
N ILE A 87 13.47 -0.95 -6.38
CA ILE A 87 13.40 -2.18 -5.61
C ILE A 87 14.04 -3.30 -6.41
N VAL A 88 14.85 -4.12 -5.75
CA VAL A 88 15.60 -5.21 -6.38
C VAL A 88 15.50 -6.44 -5.50
N VAL A 89 15.21 -7.58 -6.12
CA VAL A 89 15.23 -8.89 -5.45
C VAL A 89 16.18 -9.81 -6.21
N PRO A 90 17.36 -10.11 -5.67
CA PRO A 90 18.30 -11.06 -6.26
C PRO A 90 17.94 -12.49 -5.85
N VAL A 91 17.96 -13.41 -6.80
CA VAL A 91 17.94 -14.85 -6.61
C VAL A 91 19.28 -15.41 -7.04
N VAL A 92 19.97 -16.06 -6.14
CA VAL A 92 21.30 -16.62 -6.37
C VAL A 92 21.26 -18.14 -6.21
N VAL A 93 21.78 -18.87 -7.18
CA VAL A 93 21.93 -20.32 -7.16
C VAL A 93 23.40 -20.69 -7.33
N ASN A 94 23.95 -21.44 -6.38
CA ASN A 94 25.33 -21.90 -6.43
C ASN A 94 25.46 -23.10 -7.38
N ALA A 95 26.55 -23.20 -8.11
CA ALA A 95 26.83 -24.32 -9.01
C ALA A 95 26.84 -25.67 -8.28
N LEU A 96 27.30 -25.74 -7.04
CA LEU A 96 27.26 -26.95 -6.23
C LEU A 96 25.81 -27.39 -5.91
N GLU A 97 24.96 -26.45 -5.49
CA GLU A 97 23.53 -26.70 -5.27
C GLU A 97 22.83 -27.19 -6.53
N LYS A 98 23.15 -26.57 -7.68
CA LYS A 98 22.62 -26.97 -8.98
C LYS A 98 23.05 -28.41 -9.35
N ALA A 99 24.33 -28.77 -9.10
CA ALA A 99 24.84 -30.11 -9.35
C ALA A 99 24.23 -31.18 -8.41
N GLN A 100 23.99 -30.82 -7.15
CA GLN A 100 23.37 -31.71 -6.15
C GLN A 100 21.87 -31.94 -6.39
N ASN A 101 21.17 -30.95 -7.00
CA ASN A 101 19.75 -31.01 -7.30
C ASN A 101 19.49 -31.32 -8.78
N GLN A 102 20.20 -32.31 -9.35
CA GLN A 102 20.04 -32.73 -10.73
C GLN A 102 19.64 -34.23 -10.84
N GLY A 103 18.99 -34.60 -11.92
CA GLY A 103 18.59 -35.96 -12.23
C GLY A 103 17.59 -36.51 -11.23
N ASP A 104 17.74 -37.80 -10.90
CA ASP A 104 16.86 -38.51 -9.98
C ASP A 104 16.87 -38.00 -8.53
N ALA A 105 17.90 -37.21 -8.17
CA ALA A 105 18.00 -36.56 -6.87
C ALA A 105 17.25 -35.20 -6.80
N ALA A 106 16.80 -34.66 -7.92
CA ALA A 106 16.02 -33.45 -7.98
C ALA A 106 14.57 -33.70 -7.50
N PHE A 107 14.33 -33.46 -6.23
CA PHE A 107 12.99 -33.58 -5.64
C PHE A 107 12.11 -32.35 -5.86
N LEU A 108 12.73 -31.16 -5.85
CA LEU A 108 12.09 -29.87 -6.10
C LEU A 108 12.89 -29.12 -7.14
N ASP A 109 12.22 -28.36 -8.01
CA ASP A 109 12.91 -27.36 -8.81
C ASP A 109 13.31 -26.18 -7.89
N LEU A 110 14.57 -26.23 -7.46
CA LEU A 110 15.13 -25.27 -6.50
C LEU A 110 15.06 -23.82 -7.01
N LEU A 111 15.27 -23.63 -8.32
CA LEU A 111 15.23 -22.31 -8.92
C LEU A 111 13.81 -21.75 -8.94
N GLU A 112 12.83 -22.58 -9.33
CA GLU A 112 11.42 -22.18 -9.35
C GLU A 112 10.93 -21.82 -7.95
N GLN A 113 11.25 -22.62 -6.94
CA GLN A 113 10.87 -22.33 -5.55
C GLN A 113 11.52 -21.04 -5.02
N ARG A 114 12.80 -20.81 -5.32
CA ARG A 114 13.47 -19.55 -4.93
C ARG A 114 12.89 -18.35 -5.64
N ASN A 115 12.52 -18.45 -6.90
CA ASN A 115 11.86 -17.40 -7.64
C ASN A 115 10.46 -17.09 -7.05
N GLN A 116 9.69 -18.11 -6.69
CA GLN A 116 8.39 -17.94 -6.05
C GLN A 116 8.52 -17.19 -4.71
N VAL A 117 9.42 -17.63 -3.83
CA VAL A 117 9.69 -16.95 -2.56
C VAL A 117 10.16 -15.52 -2.78
N ALA A 118 10.95 -15.25 -3.83
CA ALA A 118 11.40 -13.91 -4.16
C ALA A 118 10.23 -13.01 -4.61
N GLU A 119 9.29 -13.53 -5.41
CA GLU A 119 8.09 -12.83 -5.84
C GLU A 119 7.17 -12.51 -4.66
N ASP A 120 6.90 -13.47 -3.78
CA ASP A 120 6.10 -13.27 -2.57
C ASP A 120 6.74 -12.24 -1.64
N SER A 121 8.05 -12.33 -1.44
CA SER A 121 8.81 -11.35 -0.66
C SER A 121 8.75 -9.94 -1.26
N LEU A 122 8.79 -9.85 -2.59
CA LEU A 122 8.66 -8.59 -3.30
C LEU A 122 7.28 -7.95 -3.08
N MET A 123 6.22 -8.75 -3.22
CA MET A 123 4.84 -8.29 -3.02
C MET A 123 4.60 -7.83 -1.58
N ASN A 124 5.10 -8.58 -0.60
CA ASN A 124 5.00 -8.24 0.81
C ASN A 124 5.72 -6.92 1.15
N ASN A 125 6.95 -6.74 0.63
CA ASN A 125 7.69 -5.51 0.82
C ASN A 125 7.02 -4.32 0.12
N MET A 126 6.49 -4.53 -1.08
CA MET A 126 5.72 -3.50 -1.80
C MET A 126 4.50 -3.04 -1.01
N GLU A 127 3.70 -3.97 -0.48
CA GLU A 127 2.54 -3.62 0.34
C GLU A 127 2.95 -2.88 1.62
N THR A 128 4.05 -3.29 2.25
CA THR A 128 4.61 -2.62 3.42
C THR A 128 5.03 -1.19 3.09
N ASP A 129 5.71 -0.99 1.98
CA ASP A 129 6.11 0.34 1.52
C ASP A 129 4.89 1.20 1.16
N LEU A 130 3.91 0.65 0.43
CA LEU A 130 2.70 1.37 0.02
C LEU A 130 1.83 1.81 1.21
N GLN A 131 1.83 1.06 2.30
CA GLN A 131 1.15 1.44 3.54
C GLN A 131 2.01 2.31 4.44
N GLY A 132 3.34 2.29 4.28
CA GLY A 132 4.31 2.95 5.13
C GLY A 132 4.42 4.47 4.94
N ASP A 133 5.41 5.03 5.62
CA ASP A 133 5.75 6.47 5.61
C ASP A 133 6.88 6.84 4.63
N GLY A 134 7.47 5.86 3.94
CA GLY A 134 8.57 6.06 2.99
C GLY A 134 9.95 6.25 3.62
N VAL A 135 10.09 6.13 4.95
CA VAL A 135 11.37 6.26 5.67
C VAL A 135 12.18 4.96 5.66
N GLY A 136 11.52 3.83 5.40
CA GLY A 136 12.15 2.52 5.37
C GLY A 136 13.39 2.46 4.48
N PHE A 137 14.29 1.52 4.76
CA PHE A 137 15.55 1.31 4.03
C PHE A 137 16.44 2.58 3.92
N GLY A 138 16.44 3.41 4.97
CA GLY A 138 17.19 4.67 4.95
C GLY A 138 16.64 5.70 3.96
N GLY A 139 15.32 5.77 3.80
CA GLY A 139 14.63 6.69 2.90
C GLY A 139 14.60 6.24 1.44
N LYS A 140 14.94 4.96 1.16
CA LYS A 140 14.90 4.36 -0.18
C LYS A 140 13.59 3.62 -0.47
N ALA A 141 12.75 3.40 0.54
CA ALA A 141 11.41 2.82 0.38
C ALA A 141 10.51 3.71 -0.49
N PHE A 142 9.49 3.11 -1.11
CA PHE A 142 8.46 3.90 -1.78
C PHE A 142 7.72 4.76 -0.74
N ALA A 143 7.36 5.98 -1.11
CA ALA A 143 6.46 6.77 -0.28
C ALA A 143 5.10 6.08 -0.24
N GLY A 144 4.55 5.87 0.95
CA GLY A 144 3.29 5.16 1.13
C GLY A 144 2.16 6.06 1.64
N VAL A 145 1.04 5.44 1.98
CA VAL A 145 -0.16 6.14 2.46
C VAL A 145 0.14 7.02 3.67
N GLN A 146 0.94 6.53 4.61
CA GLN A 146 1.28 7.28 5.84
C GLN A 146 2.17 8.50 5.58
N SER A 147 2.86 8.58 4.43
CA SER A 147 3.60 9.79 4.04
C SER A 147 2.68 10.89 3.51
N TYR A 148 1.55 10.51 2.90
CA TYR A 148 0.59 11.44 2.31
C TYR A 148 -0.52 11.83 3.26
N ILE A 149 -1.03 10.87 4.04
CA ILE A 149 -2.13 11.05 4.99
C ILE A 149 -1.54 11.04 6.40
N VAL A 150 -1.43 12.21 7.01
CA VAL A 150 -0.77 12.40 8.30
C VAL A 150 -1.73 12.92 9.36
N THR A 151 -1.43 12.67 10.63
CA THR A 151 -2.22 13.17 11.76
C THR A 151 -2.06 14.68 11.95
N ASN A 152 -0.83 15.19 11.81
CA ASN A 152 -0.60 16.63 11.80
C ASN A 152 -0.69 17.17 10.36
N THR A 153 -1.87 17.61 9.97
CA THR A 153 -2.20 17.99 8.58
C THR A 153 -1.53 19.25 8.08
N THR A 154 -0.95 20.06 8.96
CA THR A 154 -0.26 21.31 8.60
C THR A 154 1.25 21.16 8.51
N ALA A 155 1.81 20.13 9.11
CA ALA A 155 3.25 19.90 9.14
C ALA A 155 3.75 19.10 7.93
N GLY A 156 5.01 19.32 7.59
CA GLY A 156 5.73 18.60 6.54
C GLY A 156 5.34 18.98 5.12
N SER A 157 5.93 18.25 4.19
CA SER A 157 5.71 18.43 2.75
C SER A 157 5.64 17.06 2.07
N TYR A 158 5.01 16.99 0.92
CA TYR A 158 5.11 15.85 0.01
C TYR A 158 5.07 16.34 -1.44
N GLY A 159 5.76 15.63 -2.33
CA GLY A 159 5.88 16.03 -3.72
C GLY A 159 6.42 17.44 -3.92
N GLY A 160 7.31 17.93 -3.03
CA GLY A 160 7.87 19.29 -3.11
C GLY A 160 6.97 20.40 -2.57
N LEU A 161 5.70 20.13 -2.25
CA LEU A 161 4.75 21.14 -1.76
C LEU A 161 4.58 21.06 -0.24
N ALA A 162 4.73 22.21 0.42
CA ALA A 162 4.52 22.33 1.86
C ALA A 162 3.03 22.34 2.22
N ARG A 163 2.60 21.48 3.14
CA ARG A 163 1.22 21.42 3.61
C ARG A 163 0.76 22.74 4.25
N SER A 164 1.68 23.48 4.89
CA SER A 164 1.37 24.79 5.48
C SER A 164 0.92 25.81 4.45
N ALA A 165 1.50 25.79 3.23
CA ALA A 165 1.20 26.74 2.17
C ALA A 165 -0.08 26.39 1.37
N TYR A 166 -0.38 25.11 1.22
CA TYR A 166 -1.46 24.65 0.36
C TYR A 166 -2.51 23.88 1.17
N SER A 167 -3.63 24.53 1.53
CA SER A 167 -4.70 23.87 2.31
C SER A 167 -5.42 22.78 1.52
N SER A 168 -5.51 22.89 0.20
CA SER A 168 -6.20 21.96 -0.69
C SER A 168 -5.55 20.56 -0.75
N ILE A 169 -4.25 20.47 -0.41
CA ILE A 169 -3.53 19.19 -0.42
C ILE A 169 -3.56 18.48 0.95
N ARG A 170 -4.07 19.12 2.00
CA ARG A 170 -4.13 18.57 3.34
C ARG A 170 -5.20 17.50 3.43
N ASN A 171 -4.85 16.36 4.01
CA ASN A 171 -5.84 15.38 4.44
C ASN A 171 -6.62 15.88 5.68
N VAL A 172 -7.72 15.23 6.01
CA VAL A 172 -8.44 15.46 7.26
C VAL A 172 -7.96 14.48 8.32
N ALA A 173 -7.66 14.96 9.51
CA ALA A 173 -7.35 14.13 10.68
C ALA A 173 -8.49 14.26 11.69
N VAL A 174 -8.98 13.13 12.19
CA VAL A 174 -10.06 13.07 13.16
C VAL A 174 -9.55 12.28 14.37
N ASN A 175 -9.57 12.92 15.54
CA ASN A 175 -9.30 12.23 16.78
C ASN A 175 -10.52 11.37 17.14
N ALA A 176 -10.29 10.08 17.28
CA ALA A 176 -11.31 9.11 17.65
C ALA A 176 -10.70 8.14 18.67
N PRO A 177 -10.98 8.34 20.00
CA PRO A 177 -10.41 7.52 21.06
C PRO A 177 -10.67 6.02 20.84
N THR A 178 -9.64 5.21 21.05
CA THR A 178 -9.70 3.74 20.89
C THR A 178 -10.20 2.99 22.11
N THR A 179 -10.42 3.66 23.22
CA THR A 179 -11.00 3.05 24.42
C THR A 179 -12.49 2.73 24.21
N PHE A 180 -12.75 1.80 23.31
CA PHE A 180 -14.09 1.26 23.07
C PHE A 180 -14.45 0.27 24.20
N THR A 181 -14.65 0.76 25.42
CA THR A 181 -15.01 -0.03 26.57
C THR A 181 -16.51 0.04 26.81
N GLY A 182 -17.27 -0.75 26.07
CA GLY A 182 -18.71 -0.88 26.27
C GLY A 182 -19.55 -0.77 25.00
N SER A 183 -20.84 -1.13 25.12
CA SER A 183 -21.78 -1.16 23.99
C SER A 183 -22.08 0.22 23.38
N THR A 184 -21.81 1.29 24.10
CA THR A 184 -21.98 2.68 23.62
C THR A 184 -20.85 3.13 22.74
N ASP A 185 -19.65 2.54 22.87
CA ASP A 185 -18.46 2.97 22.15
C ASP A 185 -18.33 2.32 20.78
N SER A 186 -18.78 1.07 20.62
CA SER A 186 -18.87 0.42 19.32
C SER A 186 -19.85 1.15 18.37
N SER A 187 -20.91 1.77 18.90
CA SER A 187 -21.81 2.61 18.11
C SER A 187 -21.14 3.92 17.65
N ASN A 188 -20.10 4.38 18.34
CA ASN A 188 -19.38 5.59 17.99
C ASN A 188 -18.47 5.42 16.78
N ILE A 189 -17.96 4.22 16.50
CA ILE A 189 -17.05 4.01 15.34
C ILE A 189 -17.75 4.31 14.02
N GLU A 190 -18.99 3.85 13.83
CA GLU A 190 -19.77 4.12 12.62
C GLU A 190 -20.07 5.61 12.47
N SER A 191 -20.48 6.26 13.56
CA SER A 191 -20.71 7.71 13.58
C SER A 191 -19.44 8.51 13.26
N ARG A 192 -18.29 8.09 13.79
CA ARG A 192 -17.00 8.71 13.51
C ARG A 192 -16.55 8.49 12.08
N LEU A 193 -16.72 7.29 11.54
CA LEU A 193 -16.44 7.00 10.12
C LEU A 193 -17.33 7.83 9.20
N ARG A 194 -18.62 7.91 9.49
CA ARG A 194 -19.56 8.77 8.75
C ARG A 194 -19.15 10.23 8.80
N TYR A 195 -18.82 10.73 10.01
CA TYR A 195 -18.35 12.10 10.19
C TYR A 195 -17.07 12.36 9.39
N SER A 196 -16.07 11.48 9.48
CA SER A 196 -14.81 11.60 8.74
C SER A 196 -15.02 11.60 7.24
N LYS A 197 -15.90 10.71 6.74
CA LYS A 197 -16.30 10.67 5.32
C LYS A 197 -16.95 11.97 4.87
N ASN A 198 -17.89 12.50 5.66
CA ASN A 198 -18.62 13.72 5.31
C ASN A 198 -17.71 14.95 5.27
N LEU A 199 -16.67 15.02 6.09
CA LEU A 199 -15.68 16.10 6.07
C LEU A 199 -14.87 16.14 4.77
N VAL A 200 -14.64 14.98 4.13
CA VAL A 200 -13.86 14.86 2.90
C VAL A 200 -14.74 14.65 1.65
N LEU A 201 -16.06 14.63 1.83
CA LEU A 201 -17.02 14.38 0.73
C LEU A 201 -17.06 15.57 -0.22
N ARG A 202 -16.28 15.49 -1.29
CA ARG A 202 -16.23 16.47 -2.36
C ARG A 202 -15.99 15.76 -3.67
N ASN A 203 -16.97 15.79 -4.59
CA ASN A 203 -16.86 15.13 -5.89
C ASN A 203 -16.47 13.64 -5.81
N GLY A 204 -17.16 12.91 -4.91
CA GLY A 204 -16.83 11.56 -4.49
C GLY A 204 -16.08 11.55 -3.15
N GLY A 205 -16.09 10.46 -2.44
CA GLY A 205 -15.47 10.29 -1.12
C GLY A 205 -14.46 9.13 -1.10
N PRO A 206 -13.89 8.84 0.06
CA PRO A 206 -13.07 7.66 0.27
C PRO A 206 -13.85 6.39 -0.04
N GLU A 207 -13.20 5.44 -0.68
CA GLU A 207 -13.79 4.16 -1.08
C GLU A 207 -13.21 2.99 -0.28
N LEU A 208 -11.94 3.09 0.10
CA LEU A 208 -11.20 2.09 0.83
C LEU A 208 -10.77 2.64 2.19
N CYS A 209 -11.01 1.86 3.25
CA CYS A 209 -10.48 2.13 4.58
C CYS A 209 -9.47 1.05 4.95
N LEU A 210 -8.22 1.44 5.16
CA LEU A 210 -7.18 0.59 5.74
C LEU A 210 -7.19 0.79 7.25
N ALA A 211 -7.63 -0.22 7.98
CA ALA A 211 -7.83 -0.13 9.42
C ALA A 211 -6.79 -0.94 10.19
N GLY A 212 -6.30 -0.39 11.29
CA GLY A 212 -5.62 -1.14 12.34
C GLY A 212 -6.58 -2.07 13.09
N ALA A 213 -6.02 -3.04 13.80
CA ALA A 213 -6.80 -4.12 14.42
C ALA A 213 -7.89 -3.61 15.39
N THR A 214 -7.59 -2.57 16.18
CA THR A 214 -8.55 -2.02 17.16
C THR A 214 -9.77 -1.41 16.47
N TYR A 215 -9.55 -0.59 15.44
CA TYR A 215 -10.65 0.02 14.68
C TYR A 215 -11.44 -1.00 13.86
N TYR A 216 -10.76 -1.99 13.29
CA TYR A 216 -11.41 -3.05 12.53
C TYR A 216 -12.34 -3.89 13.43
N ASN A 217 -11.85 -4.31 14.60
CA ASN A 217 -12.65 -5.07 15.56
C ASN A 217 -13.85 -4.26 16.05
N ALA A 218 -13.65 -2.98 16.40
CA ALA A 218 -14.76 -2.10 16.82
C ALA A 218 -15.82 -1.94 15.70
N ALA A 219 -15.40 -1.92 14.45
CA ALA A 219 -16.32 -1.87 13.31
C ALA A 219 -17.12 -3.18 13.17
N CYS A 220 -16.47 -4.33 13.33
CA CYS A 220 -17.13 -5.62 13.30
C CYS A 220 -18.14 -5.75 14.46
N ASP A 221 -17.78 -5.32 15.66
CA ASP A 221 -18.67 -5.34 16.83
C ASP A 221 -19.91 -4.45 16.64
N ALA A 222 -19.72 -3.24 16.09
CA ALA A 222 -20.82 -2.34 15.77
C ALA A 222 -21.78 -2.92 14.72
N MET A 223 -21.26 -3.64 13.72
CA MET A 223 -22.09 -4.31 12.73
C MET A 223 -22.80 -5.55 13.27
N SER A 224 -22.13 -6.34 14.11
CA SER A 224 -22.71 -7.49 14.79
C SER A 224 -23.90 -7.09 15.66
N ALA A 225 -23.76 -6.00 16.42
CA ALA A 225 -24.82 -5.47 17.28
C ALA A 225 -26.09 -5.07 16.49
N LYS A 226 -25.93 -4.71 15.21
CA LYS A 226 -27.03 -4.32 14.31
C LYS A 226 -27.52 -5.45 13.40
N GLN A 227 -26.93 -6.65 13.50
CA GLN A 227 -27.17 -7.78 12.59
C GLN A 227 -27.00 -7.42 11.10
N ARG A 228 -26.10 -6.48 10.80
CA ARG A 228 -25.82 -6.00 9.44
C ARG A 228 -24.40 -6.30 9.05
N PHE A 229 -24.18 -7.46 8.46
CA PHE A 229 -22.92 -7.75 7.77
C PHE A 229 -23.10 -7.50 6.27
N THR A 230 -22.56 -6.43 5.78
CA THR A 230 -22.42 -6.21 4.33
C THR A 230 -20.95 -6.31 3.98
N GLN A 231 -20.63 -7.22 3.09
CA GLN A 231 -19.27 -7.45 2.59
C GLN A 231 -19.16 -6.98 1.14
N ASN A 232 -18.00 -6.50 0.75
CA ASN A 232 -17.68 -6.30 -0.64
C ASN A 232 -17.29 -7.67 -1.23
N GLN A 233 -18.15 -8.24 -2.06
CA GLN A 233 -17.98 -9.58 -2.60
C GLN A 233 -16.65 -9.77 -3.33
N GLU A 234 -16.20 -8.78 -4.06
CA GLU A 234 -14.97 -8.86 -4.85
C GLU A 234 -13.70 -8.90 -3.99
N MET A 235 -13.67 -8.16 -2.87
CA MET A 235 -12.57 -8.21 -1.90
C MET A 235 -12.63 -9.52 -1.10
N PHE A 236 -13.82 -10.01 -0.82
CA PHE A 236 -14.03 -11.28 -0.14
C PHE A 236 -13.58 -12.46 -1.00
N GLU A 237 -13.95 -12.48 -2.28
CA GLU A 237 -13.50 -13.51 -3.25
C GLU A 237 -11.98 -13.51 -3.43
N ALA A 238 -11.33 -12.37 -3.24
CA ALA A 238 -9.87 -12.26 -3.22
C ALA A 238 -9.23 -12.71 -1.89
N GLY A 239 -10.03 -13.19 -0.93
CA GLY A 239 -9.55 -13.70 0.35
C GLY A 239 -9.33 -12.63 1.44
N PHE A 240 -9.84 -11.40 1.26
CA PHE A 240 -9.73 -10.35 2.26
C PHE A 240 -10.99 -10.25 3.11
N ASP A 241 -10.84 -10.42 4.43
CA ASP A 241 -11.90 -10.09 5.36
C ASP A 241 -12.19 -8.60 5.29
N ASN A 242 -13.45 -8.27 5.00
CA ASN A 242 -13.83 -6.88 4.83
C ASN A 242 -15.23 -6.60 5.37
N VAL A 243 -15.46 -5.36 5.78
CA VAL A 243 -16.76 -4.86 6.21
C VAL A 243 -17.06 -3.57 5.46
N VAL A 244 -18.27 -3.45 4.92
CA VAL A 244 -18.68 -2.22 4.23
C VAL A 244 -19.48 -1.33 5.17
N ILE A 245 -18.94 -0.14 5.45
CA ILE A 245 -19.58 0.87 6.30
C ILE A 245 -19.73 2.15 5.49
N GLU A 246 -20.95 2.67 5.40
CA GLU A 246 -21.25 3.91 4.66
C GLU A 246 -20.73 3.91 3.20
N GLY A 247 -20.70 2.74 2.55
CA GLY A 247 -20.19 2.60 1.19
C GLY A 247 -18.66 2.64 1.06
N MET A 248 -17.92 2.58 2.17
CA MET A 248 -16.48 2.39 2.21
C MET A 248 -16.18 0.94 2.57
N THR A 249 -15.29 0.31 1.82
CA THR A 249 -14.80 -1.04 2.15
C THR A 249 -13.69 -0.93 3.16
N MET A 250 -13.91 -1.38 4.37
CA MET A 250 -12.91 -1.44 5.43
C MET A 250 -12.22 -2.81 5.41
N VAL A 251 -10.91 -2.80 5.36
CA VAL A 251 -10.05 -3.98 5.34
C VAL A 251 -9.03 -3.90 6.46
N LEU A 252 -8.75 -5.04 7.09
CA LEU A 252 -7.70 -5.14 8.10
C LEU A 252 -6.33 -5.02 7.43
N ALA A 253 -5.63 -3.91 7.68
CA ALA A 253 -4.28 -3.64 7.20
C ALA A 253 -3.22 -3.71 8.32
N GLY A 254 -3.68 -3.70 9.58
CA GLY A 254 -2.85 -3.81 10.77
C GLY A 254 -2.54 -5.23 11.21
N GLY A 255 -2.73 -6.23 10.35
CA GLY A 255 -2.36 -7.63 10.62
C GLY A 255 -0.84 -7.81 10.75
N LYS A 256 -0.45 -8.95 11.33
CA LYS A 256 0.96 -9.34 11.44
C LYS A 256 1.55 -9.55 10.05
N SER A 257 2.56 -8.77 9.68
CA SER A 257 3.34 -9.02 8.48
C SER A 257 4.35 -10.15 8.70
N PHE A 258 4.90 -10.70 7.63
CA PHE A 258 5.96 -11.72 7.72
C PHE A 258 7.15 -11.23 8.58
N SER A 259 7.48 -9.95 8.55
CA SER A 259 8.52 -9.35 9.41
C SER A 259 8.12 -9.18 10.88
N GLY A 260 6.90 -9.53 11.27
CA GLY A 260 6.42 -9.60 12.64
C GLY A 260 5.77 -8.32 13.18
N GLY A 261 5.83 -7.20 12.46
CA GLY A 261 5.18 -5.93 12.82
C GLY A 261 3.85 -5.69 12.11
N ALA A 262 2.97 -4.89 12.69
CA ALA A 262 1.79 -4.39 11.99
C ALA A 262 2.22 -3.28 10.99
N ARG A 263 1.66 -3.31 9.77
CA ARG A 263 1.93 -2.28 8.75
C ARG A 263 1.28 -0.94 9.09
N ILE A 264 0.12 -1.01 9.73
CA ILE A 264 -0.60 0.16 10.24
C ILE A 264 -0.78 -0.04 11.76
N ALA A 265 -0.55 1.02 12.52
CA ALA A 265 -0.77 0.99 13.97
C ALA A 265 -2.22 0.61 14.30
N ALA A 266 -2.42 -0.15 15.38
CA ALA A 266 -3.73 -0.68 15.76
C ALA A 266 -4.77 0.42 16.00
N ASP A 267 -4.31 1.60 16.43
CA ASP A 267 -5.05 2.80 16.78
C ASP A 267 -5.20 3.79 15.60
N ARG A 268 -5.09 3.32 14.36
CA ARG A 268 -5.21 4.15 13.15
C ARG A 268 -6.11 3.52 12.09
N CYS A 269 -6.84 4.39 11.38
CA CYS A 269 -7.62 4.02 10.22
C CYS A 269 -7.47 5.10 9.14
N TYR A 270 -7.11 4.68 7.94
CA TYR A 270 -6.90 5.55 6.79
C TYR A 270 -8.02 5.36 5.78
N GLY A 271 -8.85 6.41 5.59
CA GLY A 271 -9.84 6.44 4.50
C GLY A 271 -9.24 7.02 3.24
N ILE A 272 -9.19 6.22 2.19
CA ILE A 272 -8.44 6.51 0.97
C ILE A 272 -9.38 6.63 -0.22
N ARG A 273 -9.22 7.69 -1.01
CA ARG A 273 -9.79 7.77 -2.33
C ARG A 273 -8.77 7.27 -3.35
N LEU A 274 -9.00 6.06 -3.86
CA LEU A 274 -8.04 5.37 -4.75
C LEU A 274 -7.71 6.15 -6.03
N GLU A 275 -8.64 6.97 -6.53
CA GLU A 275 -8.41 7.79 -7.72
C GLU A 275 -7.25 8.79 -7.57
N ASN A 276 -7.00 9.24 -6.34
CA ASN A 276 -5.96 10.22 -6.06
C ASN A 276 -4.56 9.60 -5.90
N PHE A 277 -4.49 8.28 -5.88
CA PHE A 277 -3.24 7.55 -5.71
C PHE A 277 -2.95 6.72 -6.95
N ALA A 278 -1.69 6.62 -7.32
CA ALA A 278 -1.24 5.78 -8.41
C ALA A 278 0.15 5.20 -8.12
N LEU A 279 0.33 3.94 -8.43
CA LEU A 279 1.64 3.32 -8.49
C LEU A 279 2.16 3.47 -9.93
N LYS A 280 3.17 4.30 -10.13
CA LYS A 280 3.76 4.57 -11.44
C LYS A 280 5.07 3.84 -11.58
N MET A 281 5.13 2.90 -12.53
CA MET A 281 6.29 2.08 -12.81
C MET A 281 6.87 2.44 -14.17
N TYR A 282 8.19 2.42 -14.30
CA TYR A 282 8.85 2.64 -15.59
C TYR A 282 8.68 1.45 -16.53
N LYS A 283 8.44 1.74 -17.79
CA LYS A 283 8.34 0.71 -18.84
C LYS A 283 9.63 -0.09 -18.93
N GLY A 284 9.51 -1.42 -18.92
CA GLY A 284 10.67 -2.32 -18.94
C GLY A 284 11.27 -2.60 -17.55
N PHE A 285 10.79 -1.93 -16.49
CA PHE A 285 11.23 -2.13 -15.10
C PHE A 285 10.04 -2.34 -14.15
N ASN A 286 8.97 -2.94 -14.64
CA ASN A 286 7.81 -3.30 -13.85
C ASN A 286 7.94 -4.76 -13.40
N PHE A 287 8.80 -4.99 -12.41
CA PHE A 287 9.08 -6.31 -11.84
C PHE A 287 9.45 -7.36 -12.89
N GLN A 288 10.28 -6.96 -13.83
CA GLN A 288 10.76 -7.87 -14.87
C GLN A 288 12.09 -8.51 -14.43
N PRO A 289 12.25 -9.81 -14.64
CA PRO A 289 13.53 -10.47 -14.43
C PRO A 289 14.54 -9.93 -15.44
N VAL A 290 15.70 -9.54 -14.96
CA VAL A 290 16.85 -9.24 -15.79
C VAL A 290 17.45 -10.58 -16.26
N PRO A 291 17.92 -10.70 -17.50
CA PRO A 291 18.55 -11.94 -17.98
C PRO A 291 19.62 -12.46 -17.00
N GLU A 292 19.63 -13.77 -16.82
CA GLU A 292 20.59 -14.44 -15.94
C GLU A 292 22.01 -14.03 -16.26
N ARG A 293 22.78 -13.77 -15.23
CA ARG A 293 24.19 -13.40 -15.33
C ARG A 293 25.02 -14.34 -14.49
N VAL A 294 26.07 -14.87 -15.08
CA VAL A 294 27.11 -15.61 -14.34
C VAL A 294 28.03 -14.58 -13.67
N SER A 295 28.29 -14.76 -12.40
CA SER A 295 29.24 -13.90 -11.69
C SER A 295 30.66 -14.14 -12.22
N VAL A 296 31.43 -13.07 -12.43
CA VAL A 296 32.82 -13.18 -12.91
C VAL A 296 33.76 -13.80 -11.86
N ASN A 297 33.44 -13.62 -10.58
CA ASN A 297 34.32 -14.01 -9.45
C ASN A 297 33.78 -15.17 -8.60
N GLN A 298 32.57 -15.66 -8.91
CA GLN A 298 31.90 -16.71 -8.13
C GLN A 298 31.19 -17.67 -9.05
N LEU A 299 31.18 -18.97 -8.71
CA LEU A 299 30.43 -20.01 -9.45
C LEU A 299 28.96 -19.98 -9.02
N VAL A 300 28.27 -18.88 -9.38
CA VAL A 300 26.86 -18.66 -9.07
C VAL A 300 26.11 -18.10 -10.29
N ASP A 301 24.91 -18.58 -10.49
CA ASP A 301 23.94 -18.02 -11.42
C ASP A 301 23.09 -17.00 -10.68
N ILE A 302 22.95 -15.79 -11.22
CA ILE A 302 22.22 -14.70 -10.57
C ILE A 302 21.05 -14.30 -11.46
N SER A 303 19.84 -14.41 -10.94
CA SER A 303 18.62 -13.81 -11.50
C SER A 303 18.21 -12.61 -10.65
N ILE A 304 17.90 -11.49 -11.27
CA ILE A 304 17.55 -10.26 -10.56
C ILE A 304 16.21 -9.76 -11.07
N THR A 305 15.23 -9.62 -10.18
CA THR A 305 13.97 -8.93 -10.50
C THR A 305 14.09 -7.47 -10.08
N VAL A 306 13.80 -6.56 -11.00
CA VAL A 306 13.94 -5.12 -10.79
C VAL A 306 12.60 -4.42 -10.99
N GLY A 307 12.23 -3.58 -10.02
CA GLY A 307 11.14 -2.63 -10.11
C GLY A 307 11.64 -1.20 -9.95
N ILE A 308 11.28 -0.30 -10.87
CA ILE A 308 11.60 1.13 -10.76
C ILE A 308 10.32 1.92 -10.89
N GLY A 309 10.05 2.77 -9.90
CA GLY A 309 8.85 3.59 -9.91
C GLY A 309 8.67 4.40 -8.66
N GLN A 310 7.46 4.86 -8.42
CA GLN A 310 7.06 5.52 -7.18
C GLN A 310 5.54 5.45 -7.01
N PHE A 311 5.10 5.36 -5.78
CA PHE A 311 3.72 5.59 -5.40
C PHE A 311 3.49 7.09 -5.29
N THR A 312 2.52 7.60 -6.04
CA THR A 312 2.25 9.04 -6.17
C THR A 312 0.85 9.37 -5.66
N CYS A 313 0.69 10.61 -5.19
CA CYS A 313 -0.58 11.16 -4.75
C CYS A 313 -0.78 12.53 -5.41
N ASN A 314 -1.88 12.72 -6.13
CA ASN A 314 -2.24 14.00 -6.74
C ASN A 314 -3.07 14.91 -5.81
N GLY A 315 -3.15 14.58 -4.53
CA GLY A 315 -3.82 15.39 -3.52
C GLY A 315 -4.53 14.55 -2.45
N ALA A 316 -4.02 14.56 -1.22
CA ALA A 316 -4.59 13.83 -0.09
C ALA A 316 -5.85 14.48 0.50
N GLY A 317 -6.28 15.64 -0.01
CA GLY A 317 -7.40 16.42 0.53
C GLY A 317 -8.77 15.72 0.55
N LEU A 318 -8.91 14.63 -0.21
CA LEU A 318 -10.11 13.78 -0.22
C LEU A 318 -9.93 12.47 0.55
N SER A 319 -8.95 12.43 1.42
CA SER A 319 -8.62 11.30 2.28
C SER A 319 -8.59 11.73 3.74
N PHE A 320 -8.83 10.82 4.65
CA PHE A 320 -8.79 11.10 6.08
C PHE A 320 -7.95 10.09 6.85
N VAL A 321 -7.52 10.46 8.03
CA VAL A 321 -7.00 9.56 9.04
C VAL A 321 -7.82 9.71 10.31
N MET A 322 -8.26 8.60 10.89
CA MET A 322 -8.71 8.53 12.28
C MET A 322 -7.56 8.00 13.11
N HIS A 323 -7.35 8.61 14.26
CA HIS A 323 -6.28 8.23 15.19
C HIS A 323 -6.73 8.46 16.63
N ASP A 324 -6.10 7.73 17.54
CA ASP A 324 -6.12 8.02 18.96
C ASP A 324 -4.83 8.75 19.32
N SER A 325 -4.92 9.89 19.96
CA SER A 325 -3.74 10.71 20.30
C SER A 325 -3.76 11.09 21.75
#